data_9f7909190f8a71ede4ead2fefca9058e
#
_entry.id   9f7909190f8a71ede4ead2fefca9058e
#
_cell.length_a   1.000
_cell.length_b   1.000
_cell.length_c   1.000
_cell.angle_alpha   90.00
_cell.angle_beta   90.00
_cell.angle_gamma   90.00
#
_symmetry.space_group_name_H-M   'P 1'
#
loop_
_entity.id
_entity.type
_entity.pdbx_description
1 polymer ?
#
loop_
_entity_poly.entity_id
_entity_poly.type
_entity_poly.pdbx_seq_one_letter_code
_entity_poly.pdbx_strand_id
1 'polypeptide(L)'
;MLDRELKKGSAELIILSIVDARARHGYEISKLIETRSSGQLKFHVASLYPLLYRLEERGWLQGKWVEKAGQRRRRFYSLTAEGRRVLARQRDTWKAFVDAMRLITGVDHV
;
A
#
# COMPACT_ATOMS: atom_id res chain seq x y z
N MET A 1 11.15 -0.27 -14.71
CA MET A 1 9.85 -0.26 -14.01
C MET A 1 9.26 -1.66 -13.96
N LEU A 2 8.65 -2.01 -12.86
CA LEU A 2 8.10 -3.35 -12.69
C LEU A 2 6.84 -3.57 -13.52
N ASP A 3 6.59 -4.84 -13.83
CA ASP A 3 5.47 -5.29 -14.63
C ASP A 3 4.13 -4.86 -14.03
N ARG A 4 3.20 -4.48 -14.91
CA ARG A 4 1.87 -4.01 -14.52
C ARG A 4 1.09 -5.04 -13.72
N GLU A 5 1.22 -6.33 -14.07
CA GLU A 5 0.51 -7.40 -13.38
C GLU A 5 1.04 -7.59 -11.96
N LEU A 6 2.34 -7.51 -11.77
CA LEU A 6 2.95 -7.58 -10.44
C LEU A 6 2.51 -6.42 -9.57
N LYS A 7 2.46 -5.21 -10.14
CA LYS A 7 2.01 -4.03 -9.43
C LYS A 7 0.55 -4.18 -9.00
N LYS A 8 -0.31 -4.62 -9.91
CA LYS A 8 -1.73 -4.81 -9.66
C LYS A 8 -1.98 -5.86 -8.58
N GLY A 9 -1.27 -6.99 -8.64
CA GLY A 9 -1.46 -8.09 -7.71
C GLY A 9 -0.97 -7.82 -6.30
N SER A 10 -0.14 -6.79 -6.11
CA SER A 10 0.43 -6.45 -4.80
C SER A 10 -0.09 -5.13 -4.24
N ALA A 11 -1.03 -4.48 -4.92
CA ALA A 11 -1.47 -3.12 -4.57
C ALA A 11 -2.00 -3.02 -3.14
N GLU A 12 -2.80 -3.98 -2.68
CA GLU A 12 -3.35 -3.94 -1.33
C GLU A 12 -2.26 -4.02 -0.27
N LEU A 13 -1.33 -4.96 -0.43
CA LEU A 13 -0.21 -5.13 0.49
C LEU A 13 0.64 -3.86 0.54
N ILE A 14 0.89 -3.25 -0.62
CA ILE A 14 1.67 -2.02 -0.72
C ILE A 14 1.00 -0.91 0.07
N ILE A 15 -0.28 -0.66 -0.17
CA ILE A 15 -1.02 0.43 0.48
C ILE A 15 -1.06 0.21 2.00
N LEU A 16 -1.43 -1.00 2.44
CA LEU A 16 -1.52 -1.29 3.87
C LEU A 16 -0.18 -1.10 4.55
N SER A 17 0.91 -1.48 3.88
CA SER A 17 2.27 -1.31 4.43
C SER A 17 2.65 0.16 4.57
N ILE A 18 2.26 0.99 3.60
CA ILE A 18 2.60 2.42 3.61
C ILE A 18 1.91 3.14 4.77
N VAL A 19 0.68 2.78 5.11
CA VAL A 19 -0.07 3.44 6.18
C VAL A 19 0.09 2.78 7.55
N ASP A 20 0.96 1.77 7.65
CA ASP A 20 1.16 1.03 8.90
C ASP A 20 1.71 1.92 10.02
N ALA A 21 2.66 2.78 9.70
CA ALA A 21 3.34 3.61 10.70
C ALA A 21 2.46 4.76 11.21
N ARG A 22 1.67 5.37 10.33
CA ARG A 22 0.78 6.48 10.69
C ARG A 22 -0.21 6.78 9.57
N ALA A 23 -1.21 7.60 9.86
CA ALA A 23 -2.17 8.06 8.87
C ALA A 23 -1.48 8.87 7.76
N ARG A 24 -1.91 8.67 6.52
CA ARG A 24 -1.34 9.35 5.35
C ARG A 24 -2.44 9.67 4.34
N HIS A 25 -2.28 10.78 3.62
CA HIS A 25 -3.21 11.12 2.54
C HIS A 25 -2.72 10.53 1.20
N GLY A 26 -3.62 10.50 0.20
CA GLY A 26 -3.34 9.83 -1.07
C GLY A 26 -2.09 10.30 -1.80
N TYR A 27 -1.84 11.62 -1.81
CA TYR A 27 -0.65 12.15 -2.46
C TYR A 27 0.63 11.66 -1.77
N GLU A 28 0.63 11.66 -0.45
CA GLU A 28 1.77 11.16 0.33
C GLU A 28 1.99 9.68 0.08
N ILE A 29 0.92 8.89 0.03
CA ILE A 29 1.00 7.46 -0.27
C ILE A 29 1.67 7.23 -1.62
N SER A 30 1.22 7.95 -2.64
CA SER A 30 1.79 7.86 -3.99
C SER A 30 3.29 8.16 -3.99
N LYS A 31 3.70 9.23 -3.31
CA LYS A 31 5.10 9.64 -3.23
C LYS A 31 5.96 8.60 -2.52
N LEU A 32 5.45 8.05 -1.43
CA LEU A 32 6.21 7.07 -0.66
C LEU A 32 6.38 5.75 -1.40
N ILE A 33 5.37 5.33 -2.15
CA ILE A 33 5.50 4.12 -2.98
C ILE A 33 6.63 4.30 -3.97
N GLU A 34 6.66 5.43 -4.66
CA GLU A 34 7.70 5.71 -5.64
C GLU A 34 9.07 5.80 -4.97
N THR A 35 9.18 6.57 -3.90
CA THR A 35 10.45 6.78 -3.19
C THR A 35 11.00 5.49 -2.61
N ARG A 36 10.17 4.72 -1.90
CA ARG A 36 10.62 3.49 -1.23
C ARG A 36 10.96 2.37 -2.19
N SER A 37 10.40 2.41 -3.40
CA SER A 37 10.72 1.43 -4.43
C SER A 37 11.82 1.90 -5.36
N SER A 38 12.49 3.00 -5.05
CA SER A 38 13.53 3.61 -5.90
C SER A 38 13.03 3.86 -7.31
N GLY A 39 11.77 4.29 -7.43
CA GLY A 39 11.15 4.61 -8.71
C GLY A 39 10.62 3.43 -9.49
N GLN A 40 10.76 2.19 -8.96
CA GLN A 40 10.31 0.98 -9.68
C GLN A 40 8.79 0.86 -9.72
N LEU A 41 8.10 1.37 -8.71
CA LEU A 41 6.64 1.35 -8.65
C LEU A 41 6.10 2.77 -8.60
N LYS A 42 5.11 3.03 -9.43
CA LYS A 42 4.41 4.31 -9.45
C LYS A 42 2.91 4.06 -9.50
N PHE A 43 2.19 4.75 -8.61
CA PHE A 43 0.74 4.78 -8.62
C PHE A 43 0.30 6.24 -8.74
N HIS A 44 -0.43 6.55 -9.79
CA HIS A 44 -1.02 7.89 -9.91
C HIS A 44 -2.07 8.07 -8.82
N VAL A 45 -2.16 9.27 -8.27
CA VAL A 45 -3.12 9.57 -7.20
C VAL A 45 -4.54 9.20 -7.62
N ALA A 46 -4.90 9.50 -8.88
CA ALA A 46 -6.23 9.18 -9.40
C ALA A 46 -6.52 7.67 -9.38
N SER A 47 -5.49 6.83 -9.58
CA SER A 47 -5.64 5.38 -9.54
C SER A 47 -5.69 4.85 -8.11
N LEU A 48 -5.10 5.56 -7.16
CA LEU A 48 -5.08 5.15 -5.77
C LEU A 48 -6.42 5.30 -5.07
N TYR A 49 -7.16 6.37 -5.37
CA TYR A 49 -8.41 6.64 -4.65
C TYR A 49 -9.42 5.50 -4.71
N PRO A 50 -9.69 4.88 -5.87
CA PRO A 50 -10.61 3.73 -5.89
C PRO A 50 -10.14 2.58 -5.01
N LEU A 51 -8.82 2.35 -4.94
CA LEU A 51 -8.26 1.31 -4.08
C LEU A 51 -8.43 1.66 -2.60
N LEU A 52 -8.15 2.91 -2.25
CA LEU A 52 -8.29 3.39 -0.87
C LEU A 52 -9.75 3.27 -0.40
N TYR A 53 -10.70 3.67 -1.25
CA TYR A 53 -12.12 3.56 -0.93
C TYR A 53 -12.54 2.11 -0.75
N ARG A 54 -12.06 1.20 -1.59
CA ARG A 54 -12.36 -0.22 -1.48
C ARG A 54 -11.84 -0.80 -0.16
N LEU A 55 -10.62 -0.45 0.22
CA LEU A 55 -10.04 -0.93 1.47
C LEU A 55 -10.78 -0.35 2.68
N GLU A 56 -11.24 0.89 2.56
CA GLU A 56 -12.07 1.50 3.59
C GLU A 56 -13.42 0.79 3.72
N GLU A 57 -14.06 0.45 2.60
CA GLU A 57 -15.32 -0.29 2.59
C GLU A 57 -15.18 -1.66 3.25
N ARG A 58 -14.03 -2.32 3.07
CA ARG A 58 -13.75 -3.60 3.70
C ARG A 58 -13.47 -3.49 5.19
N GLY A 59 -13.32 -2.26 5.69
CA GLY A 59 -13.01 -2.04 7.10
C GLY A 59 -11.54 -2.20 7.45
N TRP A 60 -10.66 -2.24 6.45
CA TRP A 60 -9.22 -2.36 6.68
C TRP A 60 -8.54 -1.01 6.85
N LEU A 61 -9.11 0.03 6.25
CA LEU A 61 -8.68 1.41 6.40
C LEU A 61 -9.80 2.26 6.95
N GLN A 62 -9.40 3.30 7.70
CA GLN A 62 -10.30 4.34 8.16
C GLN A 62 -9.86 5.65 7.54
N GLY A 63 -10.78 6.31 6.82
CA GLY A 63 -10.53 7.62 6.24
C GLY A 63 -11.04 8.73 7.14
N LYS A 64 -10.29 9.81 7.23
CA LYS A 64 -10.68 10.96 8.05
C LYS A 64 -10.27 12.25 7.36
N TRP A 65 -11.21 13.17 7.22
CA TRP A 65 -10.92 14.47 6.67
C TRP A 65 -10.19 15.33 7.70
N VAL A 66 -9.12 15.98 7.23
CA VAL A 66 -8.32 16.88 8.07
C VAL A 66 -8.24 18.24 7.38
N GLU A 67 -8.58 19.28 8.11
CA GLU A 67 -8.47 20.66 7.66
C GLU A 67 -7.45 21.38 8.52
N LYS A 68 -6.52 22.08 7.85
CA LYS A 68 -5.57 22.95 8.53
C LYS A 68 -5.67 24.34 7.96
N ALA A 69 -5.52 25.34 8.81
CA ALA A 69 -5.60 26.73 8.40
C ALA A 69 -4.66 27.00 7.23
N GLY A 70 -5.19 27.62 6.18
CA GLY A 70 -4.42 27.97 4.99
C GLY A 70 -4.04 26.82 4.10
N GLN A 71 -4.56 25.63 4.36
CA GLN A 71 -4.26 24.45 3.55
C GLN A 71 -5.51 23.79 3.01
N ARG A 72 -5.33 23.00 1.92
CA ARG A 72 -6.41 22.23 1.34
C ARG A 72 -6.84 21.15 2.32
N ARG A 73 -8.15 20.93 2.43
CA ARG A 73 -8.73 19.82 3.15
C ARG A 73 -8.29 18.50 2.49
N ARG A 74 -7.80 17.54 3.28
CA ARG A 74 -7.30 16.27 2.78
C ARG A 74 -7.86 15.12 3.58
N ARG A 75 -8.06 13.99 2.89
CA ARG A 75 -8.52 12.76 3.54
C ARG A 75 -7.30 11.91 3.89
N PHE A 76 -7.14 11.63 5.18
CA PHE A 76 -6.06 10.79 5.68
C PHE A 76 -6.59 9.40 5.95
N TYR A 77 -5.77 8.40 5.63
CA TYR A 77 -6.11 6.98 5.80
C TYR A 77 -5.17 6.34 6.80
N SER A 78 -5.73 5.54 7.70
CA SER A 78 -4.96 4.79 8.70
C SER A 78 -5.47 3.37 8.76
N LEU A 79 -4.64 2.46 9.29
CA LEU A 79 -5.06 1.07 9.49
C LEU A 79 -6.05 0.97 10.64
N THR A 80 -7.08 0.15 10.45
CA THR A 80 -7.94 -0.30 11.53
C THR A 80 -7.29 -1.51 12.21
N ALA A 81 -7.87 -1.97 13.33
CA ALA A 81 -7.40 -3.21 13.96
C ALA A 81 -7.53 -4.39 13.00
N GLU A 82 -8.62 -4.45 12.24
CA GLU A 82 -8.80 -5.50 11.22
C GLU A 82 -7.74 -5.37 10.13
N GLY A 83 -7.45 -4.15 9.68
CA GLY A 83 -6.42 -3.90 8.68
C GLY A 83 -5.04 -4.37 9.12
N ARG A 84 -4.72 -4.23 10.40
CA ARG A 84 -3.45 -4.73 10.93
C ARG A 84 -3.36 -6.25 10.86
N ARG A 85 -4.45 -6.94 11.16
CA ARG A 85 -4.50 -8.40 11.05
C ARG A 85 -4.35 -8.85 9.61
N VAL A 86 -5.03 -8.17 8.69
CA VAL A 86 -4.93 -8.47 7.25
C VAL A 86 -3.51 -8.25 6.77
N LEU A 87 -2.89 -7.14 7.15
CA LEU A 87 -1.51 -6.83 6.75
C LEU A 87 -0.54 -7.91 7.22
N ALA A 88 -0.67 -8.36 8.48
CA ALA A 88 0.19 -9.41 9.01
C ALA A 88 0.08 -10.69 8.19
N ARG A 89 -1.16 -11.10 7.86
CA ARG A 89 -1.39 -12.29 7.04
C ARG A 89 -0.82 -12.14 5.63
N GLN A 90 -1.01 -10.97 5.04
CA GLN A 90 -0.52 -10.71 3.68
C GLN A 90 1.01 -10.70 3.62
N ARG A 91 1.66 -10.17 4.65
CA ARG A 91 3.12 -10.21 4.75
C ARG A 91 3.64 -11.63 4.84
N ASP A 92 2.98 -12.46 5.64
CA ASP A 92 3.37 -13.88 5.76
C ASP A 92 3.18 -14.61 4.43
N THR A 93 2.06 -14.39 3.77
CA THR A 93 1.78 -15.00 2.47
C THR A 93 2.78 -14.55 1.42
N TRP A 94 3.11 -13.26 1.41
CA TRP A 94 4.10 -12.71 0.48
C TRP A 94 5.48 -13.33 0.72
N LYS A 95 5.88 -13.44 1.98
CA LYS A 95 7.16 -14.05 2.33
C LYS A 95 7.24 -15.50 1.85
N ALA A 96 6.19 -16.27 2.09
CA ALA A 96 6.11 -17.65 1.63
C ALA A 96 6.20 -17.74 0.11
N PHE A 97 5.53 -16.83 -0.60
CA PHE A 97 5.57 -16.77 -2.05
C PHE A 97 6.98 -16.46 -2.57
N VAL A 98 7.64 -15.48 -1.98
CA VAL A 98 9.01 -15.11 -2.36
C VAL A 98 9.96 -16.28 -2.13
N ASP A 99 9.84 -16.96 -0.99
CA ASP A 99 10.67 -18.12 -0.68
C ASP A 99 10.45 -19.24 -1.70
N ALA A 100 9.20 -19.53 -2.05
CA ALA A 100 8.87 -20.53 -3.05
C ALA A 100 9.44 -20.16 -4.42
N MET A 101 9.33 -18.91 -4.80
CA MET A 101 9.87 -18.42 -6.08
C MET A 101 11.38 -18.60 -6.15
N ARG A 102 12.09 -18.33 -5.06
CA ARG A 102 13.54 -18.53 -5.01
C ARG A 102 13.91 -19.97 -5.24
N LEU A 103 13.18 -20.90 -4.63
CA LEU A 103 13.44 -22.34 -4.79
C LEU A 103 13.20 -22.80 -6.22
N ILE A 104 12.16 -22.29 -6.86
CA ILE A 104 11.77 -22.71 -8.22
C ILE A 104 12.66 -22.07 -9.27
N THR A 105 12.89 -20.78 -9.17
CA THR A 105 13.57 -20.01 -10.23
C THR A 105 15.08 -20.00 -10.08
N GLY A 106 15.60 -20.33 -8.92
CA GLY A 106 17.03 -20.22 -8.64
C GLY A 106 17.53 -18.79 -8.51
N VAL A 107 16.63 -17.79 -8.55
CA VAL A 107 17.02 -16.40 -8.36
C VAL A 107 17.28 -16.18 -6.89
N ASP A 108 18.51 -15.75 -6.57
CA ASP A 108 18.88 -15.53 -5.20
C ASP A 108 18.44 -14.16 -4.73
N HIS A 109 18.15 -14.09 -3.44
CA HIS A 109 17.70 -12.87 -2.80
C HIS A 109 18.88 -12.22 -2.10
N VAL A 110 19.30 -11.11 -2.62
CA VAL A 110 20.47 -10.41 -2.09
C VAL A 110 20.04 -9.35 -1.10
#